data_461c3673b7ebf0b69a37ecb424b35475
#
_entry.id   461c3673b7ebf0b69a37ecb424b35475
#
_cell.length_a   1.000
_cell.length_b   1.000
_cell.length_c   1.000
_cell.angle_alpha   90.00
_cell.angle_beta   90.00
_cell.angle_gamma   90.00
#
_symmetry.space_group_name_H-M   'P 1'
#
loop_
_entity.id
_entity.type
_entity.pdbx_description
1 polymer ?
#
loop_
_entity_poly.entity_id
_entity_poly.type
_entity_poly.pdbx_seq_one_letter_code
_entity_poly.pdbx_strand_id
1 'polypeptide(L)'
;MEDDLPAEYDVVVVGTGMTESIVAAAASRIGKKVLHLDSNEYYGGLWATFNFDGLQKWMEDLKTLKDTSSDVNISLQDGEKFLRASNQYSTVENIEETWFISSDADLPQLSSKDTQTEGTEENKENDADPSNHKEHVQRWSKDRIKKEYRRFNIDLAPKLLFARGELVELLISSNIARYAEFRAVSRVATYMDGKLIQVPCSRADVFANKTVSVIEKRMLMQLLVSCMEQGAESSEFDGYRDKTFIEYLNTKNLTPIVKHYVMQAIAMATDKTSCRDGVNRTKHFLNSLGRYGNTPFLWPMYGSGELPQCFCRLCAVFGGVYCLKRQFDGVVVEGDRCKYIVTGKQKLALEHLVVGQGHLPPEIVDSAGEMKISRGIFITDRSIMQGEKENLTLLYYPPEGPDQEPVTLIELGPSTNACPQGLCKL
;
A
#
# COMPACT_ATOMS: atom_id res chain seq x y z
N MET A 1 16.95 -23.91 -20.97
CA MET A 1 16.88 -25.13 -20.12
C MET A 1 16.30 -24.66 -18.80
N GLU A 2 15.13 -25.14 -18.44
CA GLU A 2 14.65 -24.96 -17.06
C GLU A 2 15.54 -25.86 -16.21
N ASP A 3 16.26 -25.29 -15.23
CA ASP A 3 17.07 -26.05 -14.31
C ASP A 3 16.16 -26.94 -13.49
N ASP A 4 16.48 -28.25 -13.40
CA ASP A 4 15.74 -29.20 -12.58
C ASP A 4 15.91 -28.85 -11.11
N LEU A 5 14.79 -28.70 -10.41
CA LEU A 5 14.77 -28.46 -8.98
C LEU A 5 15.04 -29.76 -8.22
N PRO A 6 15.63 -29.70 -7.00
CA PRO A 6 15.70 -30.84 -6.10
C PRO A 6 14.34 -31.52 -5.93
N ALA A 7 14.34 -32.86 -5.85
CA ALA A 7 13.12 -33.66 -5.85
C ALA A 7 12.27 -33.52 -4.57
N GLU A 8 12.85 -33.00 -3.47
CA GLU A 8 12.22 -32.99 -2.15
C GLU A 8 12.52 -31.71 -1.37
N TYR A 9 11.49 -31.21 -0.68
CA TYR A 9 11.55 -30.04 0.21
C TYR A 9 10.73 -30.28 1.48
N ASP A 10 11.15 -29.65 2.61
CA ASP A 10 10.34 -29.65 3.82
C ASP A 10 9.10 -28.74 3.64
N VAL A 11 9.31 -27.57 3.06
CA VAL A 11 8.24 -26.59 2.86
C VAL A 11 8.28 -26.05 1.44
N VAL A 12 7.15 -26.09 0.77
CA VAL A 12 6.94 -25.39 -0.50
C VAL A 12 5.97 -24.25 -0.27
N VAL A 13 6.36 -23.06 -0.75
CA VAL A 13 5.54 -21.83 -0.67
C VAL A 13 5.26 -21.35 -2.08
N VAL A 14 3.99 -21.15 -2.42
CA VAL A 14 3.52 -20.68 -3.73
C VAL A 14 2.91 -19.29 -3.58
N GLY A 15 3.46 -18.35 -4.35
CA GLY A 15 3.16 -16.92 -4.26
C GLY A 15 4.20 -16.17 -3.42
N THR A 16 4.51 -14.94 -3.78
CA THR A 16 5.47 -14.06 -3.09
C THR A 16 4.81 -12.89 -2.37
N GLY A 17 3.53 -13.03 -2.05
CA GLY A 17 2.79 -12.05 -1.24
C GLY A 17 3.38 -11.90 0.16
N MET A 18 2.83 -10.99 0.93
CA MET A 18 3.37 -10.65 2.26
C MET A 18 3.35 -11.84 3.22
N THR A 19 2.23 -12.54 3.31
CA THR A 19 2.05 -13.69 4.23
C THR A 19 2.96 -14.85 3.82
N GLU A 20 2.98 -15.19 2.54
CA GLU A 20 3.79 -16.24 1.96
C GLU A 20 5.28 -15.99 2.23
N SER A 21 5.74 -14.76 2.00
CA SER A 21 7.13 -14.37 2.21
C SER A 21 7.55 -14.44 3.68
N ILE A 22 6.67 -14.05 4.62
CA ILE A 22 6.91 -14.19 6.07
C ILE A 22 7.07 -15.65 6.45
N VAL A 23 6.17 -16.52 5.98
CA VAL A 23 6.21 -17.96 6.31
C VAL A 23 7.46 -18.61 5.73
N ALA A 24 7.81 -18.32 4.46
CA ALA A 24 9.01 -18.80 3.83
C ALA A 24 10.28 -18.41 4.61
N ALA A 25 10.37 -17.14 5.01
CA ALA A 25 11.49 -16.64 5.81
C ALA A 25 11.57 -17.31 7.20
N ALA A 26 10.43 -17.50 7.86
CA ALA A 26 10.38 -18.16 9.17
C ALA A 26 10.82 -19.62 9.07
N ALA A 27 10.32 -20.37 8.07
CA ALA A 27 10.68 -21.76 7.85
C ALA A 27 12.18 -21.92 7.53
N SER A 28 12.73 -21.10 6.63
CA SER A 28 14.17 -21.14 6.32
C SER A 28 15.03 -20.82 7.54
N ARG A 29 14.63 -19.82 8.35
CA ARG A 29 15.38 -19.40 9.54
C ARG A 29 15.52 -20.51 10.60
N ILE A 30 14.57 -21.43 10.67
CA ILE A 30 14.65 -22.60 11.57
C ILE A 30 15.30 -23.82 10.90
N GLY A 31 15.91 -23.64 9.72
CA GLY A 31 16.68 -24.68 9.04
C GLY A 31 15.87 -25.63 8.16
N LYS A 32 14.62 -25.32 7.84
CA LYS A 32 13.83 -26.10 6.88
C LYS A 32 14.28 -25.84 5.45
N LYS A 33 14.29 -26.88 4.62
CA LYS A 33 14.56 -26.81 3.20
C LYS A 33 13.33 -26.24 2.48
N VAL A 34 13.40 -24.95 2.13
CA VAL A 34 12.27 -24.19 1.57
C VAL A 34 12.43 -24.00 0.07
N LEU A 35 11.36 -24.27 -0.68
CA LEU A 35 11.17 -23.83 -2.07
C LEU A 35 10.08 -22.77 -2.10
N HIS A 36 10.39 -21.62 -2.69
CA HIS A 36 9.44 -20.52 -2.88
C HIS A 36 9.23 -20.24 -4.36
N LEU A 37 8.05 -20.50 -4.85
CA LEU A 37 7.67 -20.38 -6.26
C LEU A 37 6.75 -19.18 -6.48
N ASP A 38 6.91 -18.49 -7.61
CA ASP A 38 5.93 -17.54 -8.12
C ASP A 38 5.86 -17.62 -9.64
N SER A 39 4.66 -17.63 -10.18
CA SER A 39 4.43 -17.58 -11.62
C SER A 39 4.75 -16.21 -12.24
N ASN A 40 4.72 -15.16 -11.42
CA ASN A 40 5.07 -13.82 -11.83
C ASN A 40 6.59 -13.63 -11.97
N GLU A 41 6.98 -12.61 -12.74
CA GLU A 41 8.40 -12.20 -12.86
C GLU A 41 8.83 -11.20 -11.77
N TYR A 42 7.91 -10.85 -10.86
CA TYR A 42 8.09 -9.87 -9.80
C TYR A 42 7.66 -10.43 -8.45
N TYR A 43 8.16 -9.83 -7.37
CA TYR A 43 7.81 -10.20 -6.00
C TYR A 43 6.61 -9.41 -5.49
N GLY A 44 5.92 -9.96 -4.50
CA GLY A 44 4.95 -9.25 -3.68
C GLY A 44 3.49 -9.49 -4.04
N GLY A 45 3.18 -10.10 -5.18
CA GLY A 45 1.79 -10.27 -5.61
C GLY A 45 1.04 -8.94 -5.63
N LEU A 46 -0.08 -8.82 -4.90
CA LEU A 46 -0.83 -7.56 -4.77
C LEU A 46 -0.12 -6.48 -3.94
N TRP A 47 0.94 -6.81 -3.23
CA TRP A 47 1.81 -5.84 -2.56
C TRP A 47 2.86 -5.25 -3.48
N ALA A 48 2.97 -5.73 -4.72
CA ALA A 48 4.01 -5.32 -5.63
C ALA A 48 4.01 -3.81 -5.87
N THR A 49 5.22 -3.27 -6.03
CA THR A 49 5.48 -1.90 -6.42
C THR A 49 6.21 -1.91 -7.76
N PHE A 50 5.72 -1.17 -8.72
CA PHE A 50 6.28 -1.08 -10.06
C PHE A 50 6.86 0.30 -10.35
N ASN A 51 7.85 0.33 -11.23
CA ASN A 51 8.14 1.56 -11.95
C ASN A 51 7.05 1.81 -13.01
N PHE A 52 7.07 2.95 -13.67
CA PHE A 52 6.00 3.33 -14.58
C PHE A 52 5.83 2.34 -15.76
N ASP A 53 6.92 1.96 -16.42
CA ASP A 53 6.88 0.98 -17.52
C ASP A 53 6.44 -0.41 -17.06
N GLY A 54 6.90 -0.83 -15.89
CA GLY A 54 6.50 -2.10 -15.28
C GLY A 54 5.00 -2.16 -15.00
N LEU A 55 4.41 -1.04 -14.52
CA LEU A 55 2.97 -0.96 -14.33
C LEU A 55 2.22 -1.04 -15.65
N GLN A 56 2.67 -0.32 -16.69
CA GLN A 56 2.03 -0.39 -18.01
C GLN A 56 2.09 -1.80 -18.59
N LYS A 57 3.26 -2.45 -18.53
CA LYS A 57 3.40 -3.84 -18.95
C LYS A 57 2.47 -4.78 -18.19
N TRP A 58 2.40 -4.65 -16.85
CA TRP A 58 1.51 -5.44 -16.01
C TRP A 58 0.03 -5.26 -16.41
N MET A 59 -0.40 -4.04 -16.71
CA MET A 59 -1.77 -3.77 -17.18
C MET A 59 -2.04 -4.38 -18.56
N GLU A 60 -1.07 -4.39 -19.48
CA GLU A 60 -1.18 -5.02 -20.80
C GLU A 60 -1.24 -6.54 -20.69
N ASP A 61 -0.38 -7.12 -19.85
CA ASP A 61 -0.35 -8.57 -19.61
C ASP A 61 -1.70 -9.05 -19.08
N LEU A 62 -2.33 -8.33 -18.13
CA LEU A 62 -3.65 -8.66 -17.63
C LEU A 62 -4.77 -8.60 -18.67
N LYS A 63 -4.71 -7.64 -19.60
CA LYS A 63 -5.69 -7.53 -20.71
C LYS A 63 -5.54 -8.65 -21.74
N THR A 64 -4.36 -9.24 -21.85
CA THR A 64 -4.01 -10.25 -22.85
C THR A 64 -4.00 -11.68 -22.30
N LEU A 65 -4.08 -11.84 -20.96
CA LEU A 65 -4.11 -13.15 -20.32
C LEU A 65 -5.28 -13.99 -20.87
N LYS A 66 -4.92 -15.00 -21.67
CA LYS A 66 -5.83 -16.06 -22.09
C LYS A 66 -5.60 -17.26 -21.18
N ASP A 67 -6.68 -17.96 -20.87
CA ASP A 67 -6.64 -19.24 -20.18
C ASP A 67 -5.69 -20.20 -20.92
N THR A 68 -4.44 -20.25 -20.53
CA THR A 68 -3.48 -21.22 -21.03
C THR A 68 -3.54 -22.48 -20.18
N SER A 69 -4.61 -23.24 -20.33
CA SER A 69 -4.67 -24.57 -19.76
C SER A 69 -3.70 -25.48 -20.53
N SER A 70 -2.46 -25.58 -20.10
CA SER A 70 -1.56 -26.61 -20.59
C SER A 70 -2.02 -27.98 -20.08
N ASP A 71 -2.16 -28.97 -20.96
CA ASP A 71 -2.41 -30.35 -20.55
C ASP A 71 -1.17 -30.87 -19.82
N VAL A 72 -1.29 -30.92 -18.50
CA VAL A 72 -0.24 -31.47 -17.65
C VAL A 72 -0.41 -32.97 -17.58
N ASN A 73 0.47 -33.71 -18.25
CA ASN A 73 0.46 -35.17 -18.26
C ASN A 73 1.31 -35.68 -17.11
N ILE A 74 0.65 -36.19 -16.03
CA ILE A 74 1.31 -36.66 -14.83
C ILE A 74 1.00 -38.14 -14.61
N SER A 75 2.04 -38.91 -14.30
CA SER A 75 1.87 -40.28 -13.84
C SER A 75 1.39 -40.29 -12.38
N LEU A 76 0.20 -40.77 -12.11
CA LEU A 76 -0.39 -40.94 -10.80
C LEU A 76 -0.29 -42.41 -10.37
N GLN A 77 -0.05 -42.61 -9.08
CA GLN A 77 -0.11 -43.93 -8.45
C GLN A 77 -1.54 -44.24 -8.00
N ASP A 78 -1.79 -45.50 -7.63
CA ASP A 78 -3.09 -45.91 -7.11
C ASP A 78 -3.41 -45.17 -5.80
N GLY A 79 -4.58 -44.52 -5.76
CA GLY A 79 -5.00 -43.68 -4.62
C GLY A 79 -4.58 -42.21 -4.70
N GLU A 80 -3.74 -41.81 -5.67
CA GLU A 80 -3.36 -40.40 -5.91
C GLU A 80 -4.39 -39.68 -6.76
N LYS A 81 -4.69 -38.40 -6.41
CA LYS A 81 -5.53 -37.49 -7.17
C LYS A 81 -4.76 -36.21 -7.47
N PHE A 82 -4.79 -35.77 -8.72
CA PHE A 82 -4.26 -34.46 -9.09
C PHE A 82 -5.35 -33.39 -9.01
N LEU A 83 -5.06 -32.33 -8.26
CA LEU A 83 -5.88 -31.12 -8.19
C LEU A 83 -5.13 -30.01 -8.92
N ARG A 84 -5.75 -29.51 -10.00
CA ARG A 84 -5.16 -28.45 -10.81
C ARG A 84 -5.20 -27.13 -10.07
N ALA A 85 -4.12 -26.37 -10.11
CA ALA A 85 -4.09 -25.01 -9.58
C ALA A 85 -5.03 -24.09 -10.36
N SER A 86 -5.53 -23.06 -9.69
CA SER A 86 -6.23 -21.99 -10.37
C SER A 86 -5.27 -21.22 -11.25
N ASN A 87 -5.63 -21.01 -12.51
CA ASN A 87 -4.92 -20.13 -13.42
C ASN A 87 -5.50 -18.70 -13.40
N GLN A 88 -6.46 -18.41 -12.52
CA GLN A 88 -7.00 -17.07 -12.34
C GLN A 88 -6.03 -16.24 -11.51
N TYR A 89 -4.95 -15.79 -12.13
CA TYR A 89 -3.90 -14.99 -11.49
C TYR A 89 -4.33 -13.56 -11.17
N SER A 90 -5.45 -13.11 -11.67
CA SER A 90 -5.87 -11.73 -11.48
C SER A 90 -7.27 -11.66 -10.92
N THR A 91 -7.35 -11.14 -9.70
CA THR A 91 -8.59 -10.61 -9.12
C THR A 91 -8.82 -9.15 -9.52
N VAL A 92 -8.07 -8.63 -10.52
CA VAL A 92 -8.15 -7.25 -10.97
C VAL A 92 -8.92 -7.19 -12.28
N GLU A 93 -9.97 -6.42 -12.31
CA GLU A 93 -10.88 -6.22 -13.43
C GLU A 93 -10.96 -4.74 -13.82
N ASN A 94 -11.47 -4.43 -15.01
CA ASN A 94 -11.78 -3.07 -15.46
C ASN A 94 -10.60 -2.09 -15.38
N ILE A 95 -9.47 -2.49 -15.96
CA ILE A 95 -8.25 -1.68 -15.98
C ILE A 95 -8.36 -0.61 -17.06
N GLU A 96 -8.29 0.65 -16.66
CA GLU A 96 -8.33 1.82 -17.55
C GLU A 96 -7.10 2.70 -17.33
N GLU A 97 -6.62 3.33 -18.41
CA GLU A 97 -5.54 4.31 -18.39
C GLU A 97 -5.97 5.53 -19.20
N THR A 98 -5.86 6.73 -18.60
CA THR A 98 -6.21 7.99 -19.26
C THR A 98 -5.10 9.02 -19.06
N TRP A 99 -4.78 9.73 -20.15
CA TRP A 99 -3.79 10.80 -20.14
C TRP A 99 -4.47 12.16 -20.34
N PHE A 100 -4.20 13.10 -19.43
CA PHE A 100 -4.70 14.47 -19.47
C PHE A 100 -3.63 15.49 -19.86
N ILE A 101 -2.44 15.01 -20.25
CA ILE A 101 -1.30 15.82 -20.70
C ILE A 101 -0.93 15.48 -22.15
N SER A 102 -0.43 16.47 -22.88
CA SER A 102 -0.01 16.33 -24.26
C SER A 102 1.37 15.66 -24.37
N SER A 103 1.68 15.12 -25.55
CA SER A 103 3.04 14.71 -25.93
C SER A 103 3.93 15.94 -26.17
N ASP A 104 5.25 15.72 -26.22
CA ASP A 104 6.19 16.82 -26.53
C ASP A 104 5.93 17.44 -27.92
N ALA A 105 5.42 16.65 -28.85
CA ALA A 105 5.07 17.10 -30.19
C ALA A 105 3.90 18.11 -30.25
N ASP A 106 3.01 18.02 -29.25
CA ASP A 106 1.81 18.88 -29.17
C ASP A 106 2.04 20.16 -28.35
N LEU A 107 3.22 20.28 -27.70
CA LEU A 107 3.55 21.47 -26.93
C LEU A 107 3.95 22.60 -27.88
N PRO A 108 3.43 23.83 -27.72
CA PRO A 108 3.86 24.98 -28.53
C PRO A 108 5.37 25.14 -28.37
N GLN A 109 6.10 25.06 -29.49
CA GLN A 109 7.52 25.39 -29.48
C GLN A 109 7.64 26.87 -29.08
N LEU A 110 8.19 27.13 -27.92
CA LEU A 110 8.62 28.48 -27.55
C LEU A 110 9.66 28.91 -28.59
N SER A 111 9.22 29.72 -29.55
CA SER A 111 10.06 30.27 -30.61
C SER A 111 11.25 31.00 -29.97
N SER A 112 12.44 30.48 -30.20
CA SER A 112 13.70 31.18 -29.99
C SER A 112 13.85 32.31 -31.03
N LYS A 113 12.95 33.28 -30.96
CA LYS A 113 13.06 34.57 -31.71
C LYS A 113 12.92 35.64 -30.65
N ASP A 114 14.04 36.07 -30.14
CA ASP A 114 14.38 37.42 -29.75
C ASP A 114 15.76 37.41 -29.06
N THR A 115 16.82 37.25 -29.87
CA THR A 115 18.15 37.76 -29.52
C THR A 115 18.95 37.96 -30.81
N GLN A 116 18.57 38.94 -31.61
CA GLN A 116 19.49 39.65 -32.52
C GLN A 116 19.19 41.14 -32.34
N THR A 117 19.91 41.76 -31.47
CA THR A 117 20.22 43.20 -31.55
C THR A 117 21.72 43.33 -31.45
N GLU A 118 22.23 43.84 -32.56
CA GLU A 118 23.63 44.18 -32.77
C GLU A 118 24.15 45.22 -31.77
N GLY A 119 25.43 45.16 -31.57
CA GLY A 119 26.21 45.80 -30.57
C GLY A 119 26.14 47.34 -30.52
N THR A 120 26.54 47.80 -29.38
CA THR A 120 27.48 48.93 -29.19
C THR A 120 28.00 48.83 -27.75
N GLU A 121 29.33 48.81 -27.63
CA GLU A 121 30.09 48.92 -26.40
C GLU A 121 29.78 50.26 -25.72
N GLU A 122 29.44 50.26 -24.44
CA GLU A 122 29.90 51.26 -23.48
C GLU A 122 29.78 50.77 -22.05
N ASN A 123 30.92 50.87 -21.34
CA ASN A 123 31.11 50.55 -19.92
C ASN A 123 30.13 51.26 -19.00
N LYS A 124 29.60 50.51 -18.03
CA LYS A 124 29.46 50.98 -16.62
C LYS A 124 29.21 49.82 -15.67
N GLU A 125 30.12 49.74 -14.69
CA GLU A 125 30.01 48.97 -13.48
C GLU A 125 28.74 49.31 -12.68
N ASN A 126 28.19 48.27 -12.02
CA ASN A 126 27.57 48.23 -10.72
C ASN A 126 26.17 47.61 -10.66
N ASP A 127 26.05 46.77 -9.64
CA ASP A 127 24.85 46.23 -9.01
C ASP A 127 24.25 44.94 -9.62
N ALA A 128 24.85 43.81 -9.19
CA ALA A 128 24.24 42.48 -9.27
C ALA A 128 23.05 42.38 -8.32
N ASP A 129 21.84 42.47 -8.86
CA ASP A 129 20.61 42.03 -8.20
C ASP A 129 20.46 40.51 -8.38
N PRO A 130 20.48 39.67 -7.29
CA PRO A 130 20.43 38.20 -7.40
C PRO A 130 19.03 37.64 -7.62
N SER A 131 18.05 38.41 -8.05
CA SER A 131 16.64 37.96 -8.01
C SER A 131 16.04 37.55 -9.35
N ASN A 132 16.83 37.18 -10.37
CA ASN A 132 16.26 36.76 -11.65
C ASN A 132 16.69 35.37 -12.15
N HIS A 133 16.79 34.38 -11.25
CA HIS A 133 16.69 33.00 -11.64
C HIS A 133 15.19 32.65 -11.81
N LYS A 134 14.61 33.00 -12.93
CA LYS A 134 13.44 32.30 -13.45
C LYS A 134 13.92 30.87 -13.75
N GLU A 135 13.79 29.96 -12.78
CA GLU A 135 13.81 28.55 -13.05
C GLU A 135 12.81 28.30 -14.16
N HIS A 136 13.29 27.91 -15.33
CA HIS A 136 12.46 27.34 -16.37
C HIS A 136 11.82 26.09 -15.77
N VAL A 137 10.65 26.22 -15.19
CA VAL A 137 9.84 25.10 -14.73
C VAL A 137 9.53 24.28 -15.97
N GLN A 138 10.37 23.30 -16.24
CA GLN A 138 10.24 22.43 -17.40
C GLN A 138 8.94 21.65 -17.24
N ARG A 139 7.97 21.97 -18.10
CA ARG A 139 6.63 21.41 -18.05
C ARG A 139 6.67 19.88 -18.21
N TRP A 140 5.84 19.18 -17.46
CA TRP A 140 5.68 17.74 -17.62
C TRP A 140 4.89 17.43 -18.90
N SER A 141 5.38 16.44 -19.66
CA SER A 141 4.75 15.90 -20.86
C SER A 141 4.67 14.36 -20.73
N LYS A 142 3.87 13.75 -21.57
CA LYS A 142 3.75 12.29 -21.65
C LYS A 142 5.11 11.65 -21.94
N ASP A 143 5.88 12.21 -22.86
CA ASP A 143 7.18 11.66 -23.26
C ASP A 143 8.22 11.79 -22.14
N ARG A 144 8.20 12.89 -21.40
CA ARG A 144 9.05 13.08 -20.23
C ARG A 144 8.73 12.08 -19.12
N ILE A 145 7.45 11.83 -18.81
CA ILE A 145 7.04 10.82 -17.83
C ILE A 145 7.57 9.46 -18.22
N LYS A 146 7.40 9.06 -19.49
CA LYS A 146 7.91 7.80 -20.01
C LYS A 146 9.43 7.70 -19.95
N LYS A 147 10.15 8.78 -20.24
CA LYS A 147 11.62 8.82 -20.16
C LYS A 147 12.12 8.68 -18.70
N GLU A 148 11.41 9.22 -17.74
CA GLU A 148 11.75 9.16 -16.32
C GLU A 148 11.13 7.98 -15.58
N TYR A 149 10.67 6.93 -16.27
CA TYR A 149 9.90 5.80 -15.76
C TYR A 149 10.50 5.14 -14.50
N ARG A 150 11.83 5.07 -14.39
CA ARG A 150 12.55 4.45 -13.26
C ARG A 150 12.43 5.23 -11.94
N ARG A 151 11.99 6.48 -12.01
CA ARG A 151 11.84 7.36 -10.84
C ARG A 151 10.48 7.26 -10.19
N PHE A 152 9.63 6.36 -10.67
CA PHE A 152 8.33 6.08 -10.10
C PHE A 152 8.37 4.79 -9.29
N ASN A 153 7.73 4.80 -8.14
CA ASN A 153 7.39 3.61 -7.37
C ASN A 153 5.88 3.62 -7.13
N ILE A 154 5.18 2.75 -7.85
CA ILE A 154 3.72 2.73 -7.90
C ILE A 154 3.23 1.40 -7.34
N ASP A 155 2.54 1.47 -6.21
CA ASP A 155 1.99 0.30 -5.54
C ASP A 155 0.69 -0.15 -6.17
N LEU A 156 0.49 -1.44 -6.33
CA LEU A 156 -0.82 -1.99 -6.66
C LEU A 156 -1.82 -1.79 -5.53
N ALA A 157 -1.42 -2.09 -4.30
CA ALA A 157 -2.24 -1.90 -3.11
C ALA A 157 -1.42 -1.27 -1.98
N PRO A 158 -1.32 0.07 -1.92
CA PRO A 158 -0.49 0.77 -0.94
C PRO A 158 -0.96 0.48 0.48
N LYS A 159 0.00 0.38 1.40
CA LYS A 159 -0.26 0.10 2.80
C LYS A 159 0.40 1.14 3.70
N LEU A 160 -0.41 1.81 4.51
CA LEU A 160 0.07 2.58 5.65
C LEU A 160 0.18 1.67 6.87
N LEU A 161 1.28 1.79 7.59
CA LEU A 161 1.53 1.00 8.78
C LEU A 161 1.31 1.86 10.02
N PHE A 162 0.56 1.36 10.97
CA PHE A 162 0.53 1.97 12.29
C PHE A 162 1.89 1.83 12.98
N ALA A 163 2.41 2.90 13.53
CA ALA A 163 3.73 2.95 14.17
C ALA A 163 3.90 1.93 15.34
N ARG A 164 2.80 1.52 15.97
CA ARG A 164 2.72 0.42 16.96
C ARG A 164 1.78 -0.70 16.51
N GLY A 165 1.69 -0.92 15.19
CA GLY A 165 0.94 -2.03 14.64
C GLY A 165 1.74 -3.34 14.71
N GLU A 166 1.04 -4.47 14.68
CA GLU A 166 1.63 -5.82 14.74
C GLU A 166 2.66 -6.06 13.64
N LEU A 167 2.42 -5.53 12.43
CA LEU A 167 3.38 -5.67 11.34
C LEU A 167 4.69 -4.92 11.63
N VAL A 168 4.65 -3.73 12.23
CA VAL A 168 5.86 -3.00 12.63
C VAL A 168 6.63 -3.75 13.72
N GLU A 169 5.93 -4.33 14.70
CA GLU A 169 6.56 -5.16 15.73
C GLU A 169 7.18 -6.44 15.14
N LEU A 170 6.52 -7.03 14.14
CA LEU A 170 7.08 -8.18 13.40
C LEU A 170 8.35 -7.79 12.63
N LEU A 171 8.36 -6.66 11.94
CA LEU A 171 9.56 -6.16 11.23
C LEU A 171 10.73 -5.93 12.17
N ILE A 172 10.47 -5.44 13.39
CA ILE A 172 11.49 -5.22 14.42
C ILE A 172 11.99 -6.55 14.96
N SER A 173 11.10 -7.45 15.38
CA SER A 173 11.47 -8.73 15.99
C SER A 173 12.15 -9.69 15.02
N SER A 174 11.82 -9.63 13.73
CA SER A 174 12.47 -10.39 12.67
C SER A 174 13.80 -9.79 12.19
N ASN A 175 14.21 -8.61 12.65
CA ASN A 175 15.34 -7.81 12.17
C ASN A 175 15.19 -7.29 10.71
N ILE A 176 14.02 -7.40 10.12
CA ILE A 176 13.73 -6.89 8.77
C ILE A 176 13.77 -5.36 8.73
N ALA A 177 13.43 -4.68 9.82
CA ALA A 177 13.49 -3.23 9.93
C ALA A 177 14.86 -2.61 9.58
N ARG A 178 15.93 -3.42 9.52
CA ARG A 178 17.27 -2.97 9.10
C ARG A 178 17.42 -2.83 7.58
N TYR A 179 16.52 -3.44 6.81
CA TYR A 179 16.57 -3.49 5.35
C TYR A 179 15.48 -2.64 4.69
N ALA A 180 14.50 -2.17 5.45
CA ALA A 180 13.41 -1.35 4.96
C ALA A 180 13.49 0.06 5.55
N GLU A 181 13.36 1.06 4.73
CA GLU A 181 13.33 2.47 5.13
C GLU A 181 11.89 2.97 5.19
N PHE A 182 11.60 3.77 6.22
CA PHE A 182 10.26 4.30 6.45
C PHE A 182 10.26 5.80 6.63
N ARG A 183 9.17 6.42 6.21
CA ARG A 183 8.87 7.82 6.46
C ARG A 183 7.57 7.95 7.25
N ALA A 184 7.57 8.79 8.28
CA ALA A 184 6.35 9.11 8.98
C ALA A 184 5.43 9.96 8.09
N VAL A 185 4.14 9.63 8.06
CA VAL A 185 3.11 10.49 7.45
C VAL A 185 3.14 11.84 8.13
N SER A 186 3.23 12.92 7.37
CA SER A 186 3.38 14.26 7.93
C SER A 186 2.03 14.91 8.25
N ARG A 187 0.97 14.52 7.56
CA ARG A 187 -0.34 15.16 7.65
C ARG A 187 -1.48 14.15 7.52
N VAL A 188 -2.43 14.23 8.42
CA VAL A 188 -3.73 13.56 8.30
C VAL A 188 -4.77 14.63 7.98
N ALA A 189 -5.60 14.38 6.99
CA ALA A 189 -6.64 15.29 6.53
C ALA A 189 -8.00 14.61 6.46
N THR A 190 -9.06 15.39 6.50
CA THR A 190 -10.44 14.97 6.26
C THR A 190 -11.17 16.02 5.44
N TYR A 191 -12.32 15.64 4.88
CA TYR A 191 -13.18 16.53 4.12
C TYR A 191 -14.43 16.88 4.93
N MET A 192 -14.69 18.17 5.08
CA MET A 192 -15.86 18.69 5.81
C MET A 192 -16.29 20.03 5.23
N ASP A 193 -17.58 20.24 5.04
CA ASP A 193 -18.19 21.49 4.56
C ASP A 193 -17.53 22.04 3.27
N GLY A 194 -17.27 21.15 2.30
CA GLY A 194 -16.68 21.55 1.02
C GLY A 194 -15.17 21.82 1.06
N LYS A 195 -14.47 21.54 2.17
CA LYS A 195 -13.06 21.86 2.35
C LYS A 195 -12.25 20.68 2.89
N LEU A 196 -10.99 20.61 2.47
CA LEU A 196 -10.01 19.75 3.09
C LEU A 196 -9.47 20.41 4.36
N ILE A 197 -9.53 19.69 5.47
CA ILE A 197 -9.12 20.18 6.79
C ILE A 197 -8.03 19.26 7.34
N GLN A 198 -6.91 19.85 7.75
CA GLN A 198 -5.89 19.10 8.47
C GLN A 198 -6.35 18.79 9.88
N VAL A 199 -6.24 17.53 10.26
CA VAL A 199 -6.58 17.06 11.61
C VAL A 199 -5.38 17.17 12.53
N PRO A 200 -5.52 17.82 13.69
CA PRO A 200 -4.43 17.89 14.67
C PRO A 200 -4.16 16.51 15.27
N CYS A 201 -2.96 15.97 15.05
CA CYS A 201 -2.55 14.64 15.52
C CYS A 201 -1.64 14.72 16.75
N SER A 202 -0.91 15.81 16.96
CA SER A 202 -0.08 16.01 18.13
C SER A 202 -0.73 16.93 19.18
N ARG A 203 -0.28 16.85 20.43
CA ARG A 203 -0.72 17.80 21.46
C ARG A 203 -0.43 19.24 21.04
N ALA A 204 0.73 19.50 20.43
CA ALA A 204 1.09 20.82 19.93
C ALA A 204 0.10 21.31 18.86
N ASP A 205 -0.27 20.43 17.91
CA ASP A 205 -1.24 20.77 16.86
C ASP A 205 -2.62 21.06 17.43
N VAL A 206 -3.08 20.27 18.43
CA VAL A 206 -4.34 20.51 19.13
C VAL A 206 -4.34 21.88 19.79
N PHE A 207 -3.25 22.25 20.47
CA PHE A 207 -3.17 23.58 21.10
C PHE A 207 -3.06 24.72 20.07
N ALA A 208 -2.31 24.52 18.98
CA ALA A 208 -2.14 25.51 17.93
C ALA A 208 -3.39 25.70 17.05
N ASN A 209 -4.28 24.71 17.00
CA ASN A 209 -5.49 24.76 16.20
C ASN A 209 -6.45 25.85 16.71
N LYS A 210 -6.79 26.81 15.84
CA LYS A 210 -7.68 27.95 16.15
C LYS A 210 -9.15 27.67 15.83
N THR A 211 -9.45 26.59 15.10
CA THR A 211 -10.82 26.23 14.71
C THR A 211 -11.61 25.54 15.81
N VAL A 212 -10.91 24.99 16.80
CA VAL A 212 -11.49 24.29 17.95
C VAL A 212 -11.27 25.11 19.20
N SER A 213 -12.33 25.41 19.95
CA SER A 213 -12.28 26.18 21.19
C SER A 213 -11.55 25.43 22.31
N VAL A 214 -11.14 26.14 23.37
CA VAL A 214 -10.49 25.52 24.53
C VAL A 214 -11.36 24.48 25.23
N ILE A 215 -12.67 24.70 25.25
CA ILE A 215 -13.65 23.78 25.86
C ILE A 215 -13.70 22.49 25.03
N GLU A 216 -13.82 22.61 23.71
CA GLU A 216 -13.85 21.47 22.79
C GLU A 216 -12.56 20.64 22.83
N LYS A 217 -11.41 21.31 22.92
CA LYS A 217 -10.11 20.63 23.14
C LYS A 217 -10.10 19.79 24.40
N ARG A 218 -10.67 20.33 25.49
CA ARG A 218 -10.76 19.60 26.76
C ARG A 218 -11.69 18.40 26.65
N MET A 219 -12.86 18.56 26.01
CA MET A 219 -13.83 17.47 25.79
C MET A 219 -13.21 16.37 24.92
N LEU A 220 -12.54 16.74 23.83
CA LEU A 220 -11.80 15.79 22.99
C LEU A 220 -10.75 15.03 23.80
N MET A 221 -9.91 15.71 24.55
CA MET A 221 -8.88 15.08 25.37
C MET A 221 -9.46 14.12 26.39
N GLN A 222 -10.56 14.47 27.03
CA GLN A 222 -11.23 13.60 27.99
C GLN A 222 -11.76 12.31 27.34
N LEU A 223 -12.39 12.41 26.17
CA LEU A 223 -12.83 11.25 25.41
C LEU A 223 -11.65 10.35 24.99
N LEU A 224 -10.59 10.95 24.47
CA LEU A 224 -9.41 10.20 24.02
C LEU A 224 -8.71 9.47 25.17
N VAL A 225 -8.61 10.10 26.35
CA VAL A 225 -8.07 9.47 27.56
C VAL A 225 -8.93 8.29 27.99
N SER A 226 -10.27 8.44 27.99
CA SER A 226 -11.20 7.36 28.31
C SER A 226 -11.02 6.15 27.36
N CYS A 227 -10.94 6.39 26.04
CA CYS A 227 -10.69 5.32 25.07
C CYS A 227 -9.33 4.63 25.30
N MET A 228 -8.31 5.40 25.71
CA MET A 228 -6.93 4.87 25.82
C MET A 228 -6.74 4.06 27.11
N GLU A 229 -7.19 4.57 28.25
CA GLU A 229 -6.96 3.95 29.55
C GLU A 229 -7.84 2.72 29.76
N GLN A 230 -9.09 2.80 29.41
CA GLN A 230 -10.08 1.78 29.72
C GLN A 230 -10.21 0.76 28.58
N GLY A 231 -10.19 1.22 27.32
CA GLY A 231 -10.45 0.35 26.16
C GLY A 231 -11.88 -0.17 26.10
N ALA A 232 -12.19 -0.94 25.06
CA ALA A 232 -13.55 -1.37 24.76
C ALA A 232 -14.17 -2.37 25.76
N GLU A 233 -13.37 -2.99 26.59
CA GLU A 233 -13.83 -3.94 27.62
C GLU A 233 -14.20 -3.27 28.97
N SER A 234 -14.07 -1.95 29.06
CA SER A 234 -14.42 -1.19 30.24
C SER A 234 -15.93 -1.15 30.50
N SER A 235 -16.32 -1.10 31.76
CA SER A 235 -17.73 -0.91 32.18
C SER A 235 -18.35 0.39 31.67
N GLU A 236 -17.56 1.38 31.29
CA GLU A 236 -18.04 2.62 30.64
C GLU A 236 -18.77 2.33 29.31
N PHE A 237 -18.35 1.28 28.60
CA PHE A 237 -18.90 0.88 27.31
C PHE A 237 -19.97 -0.22 27.38
N ASP A 238 -20.27 -0.76 28.57
CA ASP A 238 -21.21 -1.87 28.75
C ASP A 238 -22.61 -1.56 28.17
N GLY A 239 -23.08 -0.32 28.35
CA GLY A 239 -24.37 0.14 27.80
C GLY A 239 -24.37 0.37 26.28
N TYR A 240 -23.24 0.18 25.58
CA TYR A 240 -23.05 0.45 24.16
C TYR A 240 -22.53 -0.76 23.37
N ARG A 241 -22.51 -1.96 23.95
CA ARG A 241 -21.98 -3.17 23.30
C ARG A 241 -22.69 -3.47 21.98
N ASP A 242 -24.00 -3.26 21.94
CA ASP A 242 -24.84 -3.50 20.75
C ASP A 242 -25.14 -2.23 19.95
N LYS A 243 -24.44 -1.12 20.25
CA LYS A 243 -24.64 0.18 19.61
C LYS A 243 -23.48 0.54 18.69
N THR A 244 -23.73 1.51 17.82
CA THR A 244 -22.70 2.07 16.95
C THR A 244 -21.83 3.08 17.70
N PHE A 245 -20.63 3.32 17.15
CA PHE A 245 -19.70 4.29 17.74
C PHE A 245 -20.25 5.72 17.68
N ILE A 246 -20.98 6.08 16.62
CA ILE A 246 -21.63 7.39 16.52
C ILE A 246 -22.72 7.59 17.58
N GLU A 247 -23.49 6.55 17.92
CA GLU A 247 -24.48 6.62 19.01
C GLU A 247 -23.80 6.89 20.35
N TYR A 248 -22.67 6.21 20.63
CA TYR A 248 -21.88 6.50 21.83
C TYR A 248 -21.37 7.95 21.84
N LEU A 249 -20.76 8.44 20.74
CA LEU A 249 -20.27 9.82 20.64
C LEU A 249 -21.38 10.86 20.82
N ASN A 250 -22.62 10.55 20.41
CA ASN A 250 -23.77 11.44 20.58
C ASN A 250 -24.13 11.67 22.04
N THR A 251 -23.76 10.77 22.95
CA THR A 251 -23.99 10.94 24.39
C THR A 251 -22.92 11.81 25.09
N LYS A 252 -21.84 12.14 24.41
CA LYS A 252 -20.69 12.85 25.03
C LYS A 252 -20.73 14.37 24.88
N ASN A 253 -21.82 14.96 24.45
CA ASN A 253 -22.00 16.43 24.25
C ASN A 253 -20.89 17.08 23.39
N LEU A 254 -20.29 16.31 22.45
CA LEU A 254 -19.28 16.81 21.56
C LEU A 254 -19.88 17.69 20.47
N THR A 255 -19.15 18.71 20.04
CA THR A 255 -19.57 19.52 18.89
C THR A 255 -19.42 18.73 17.59
N PRO A 256 -20.14 19.13 16.51
CA PRO A 256 -20.07 18.44 15.23
C PRO A 256 -18.64 18.29 14.70
N ILE A 257 -17.80 19.32 14.83
CA ILE A 257 -16.41 19.28 14.36
C ILE A 257 -15.56 18.27 15.12
N VAL A 258 -15.73 18.20 16.45
CA VAL A 258 -14.99 17.24 17.29
C VAL A 258 -15.44 15.81 17.00
N LYS A 259 -16.76 15.57 16.84
CA LYS A 259 -17.28 14.26 16.41
C LYS A 259 -16.72 13.85 15.06
N HIS A 260 -16.70 14.79 14.12
CA HIS A 260 -16.13 14.54 12.78
C HIS A 260 -14.66 14.14 12.86
N TYR A 261 -13.83 14.83 13.64
CA TYR A 261 -12.42 14.46 13.83
C TYR A 261 -12.27 13.06 14.42
N VAL A 262 -13.05 12.72 15.43
CA VAL A 262 -13.00 11.39 16.06
C VAL A 262 -13.45 10.30 15.10
N MET A 263 -14.58 10.49 14.43
CA MET A 263 -15.13 9.52 13.50
C MET A 263 -14.26 9.35 12.26
N GLN A 264 -13.91 10.46 11.57
CA GLN A 264 -13.37 10.39 10.22
C GLN A 264 -11.85 10.36 10.15
N ALA A 265 -11.17 10.88 11.18
CA ALA A 265 -9.71 10.97 11.10
C ALA A 265 -8.97 10.12 12.15
N ILE A 266 -9.56 9.93 13.32
CA ILE A 266 -8.94 9.16 14.41
C ILE A 266 -9.37 7.69 14.31
N ALA A 267 -10.68 7.43 14.41
CA ALA A 267 -11.22 6.06 14.33
C ALA A 267 -11.38 5.55 12.90
N MET A 268 -11.41 6.45 11.89
CA MET A 268 -11.73 6.09 10.48
C MET A 268 -12.95 5.17 10.43
N ALA A 269 -14.01 5.60 11.08
CA ALA A 269 -15.24 4.85 11.32
C ALA A 269 -16.37 5.36 10.44
N THR A 270 -17.31 4.48 10.15
CA THR A 270 -18.58 4.79 9.50
C THR A 270 -19.72 4.71 10.51
N ASP A 271 -20.91 5.15 10.13
CA ASP A 271 -22.10 5.08 10.99
C ASP A 271 -22.48 3.64 11.37
N LYS A 272 -22.02 2.65 10.60
CA LYS A 272 -22.22 1.22 10.85
C LYS A 272 -21.17 0.61 11.80
N THR A 273 -20.09 1.35 12.12
CA THR A 273 -18.99 0.84 12.97
C THR A 273 -19.49 0.61 14.39
N SER A 274 -19.26 -0.58 14.94
CA SER A 274 -19.62 -0.90 16.33
C SER A 274 -18.89 0.02 17.32
N CYS A 275 -19.50 0.28 18.48
CA CYS A 275 -18.85 1.06 19.53
C CYS A 275 -17.51 0.43 19.94
N ARG A 276 -17.45 -0.89 20.08
CA ARG A 276 -16.24 -1.64 20.40
C ARG A 276 -15.12 -1.39 19.39
N ASP A 277 -15.44 -1.49 18.10
CA ASP A 277 -14.45 -1.28 17.03
C ASP A 277 -14.01 0.18 16.98
N GLY A 278 -14.92 1.13 17.12
CA GLY A 278 -14.59 2.55 17.14
C GLY A 278 -13.64 2.92 18.29
N VAL A 279 -13.89 2.41 19.49
CA VAL A 279 -13.01 2.58 20.65
C VAL A 279 -11.65 1.92 20.43
N ASN A 280 -11.61 0.69 19.92
CA ASN A 280 -10.37 -0.03 19.64
C ASN A 280 -9.52 0.67 18.56
N ARG A 281 -10.15 1.14 17.48
CA ARG A 281 -9.47 1.92 16.43
C ARG A 281 -8.91 3.22 16.99
N THR A 282 -9.68 3.94 17.82
CA THR A 282 -9.22 5.16 18.51
C THR A 282 -8.02 4.87 19.40
N LYS A 283 -8.09 3.81 20.21
CA LYS A 283 -6.98 3.37 21.07
C LYS A 283 -5.72 3.03 20.26
N HIS A 284 -5.89 2.31 19.15
CA HIS A 284 -4.78 1.93 18.29
C HIS A 284 -4.10 3.14 17.65
N PHE A 285 -4.88 4.11 17.17
CA PHE A 285 -4.39 5.39 16.66
C PHE A 285 -3.57 6.13 17.72
N LEU A 286 -4.12 6.29 18.92
CA LEU A 286 -3.47 7.02 20.02
C LEU A 286 -2.17 6.35 20.50
N ASN A 287 -2.16 5.03 20.62
CA ASN A 287 -0.97 4.28 21.02
C ASN A 287 0.16 4.42 20.01
N SER A 288 -0.16 4.65 18.74
CA SER A 288 0.82 4.80 17.68
C SER A 288 1.39 6.21 17.54
N LEU A 289 0.75 7.22 18.16
CA LEU A 289 1.21 8.60 18.12
C LEU A 289 2.57 8.77 18.79
N GLY A 290 3.40 9.63 18.20
CA GLY A 290 4.66 10.09 18.82
C GLY A 290 5.79 9.05 18.85
N ARG A 291 5.63 7.86 18.23
CA ARG A 291 6.71 6.87 18.18
C ARG A 291 7.81 7.24 17.18
N TYR A 292 7.43 7.66 15.98
CA TYR A 292 8.36 7.99 14.89
C TYR A 292 8.08 9.35 14.25
N GLY A 293 7.00 10.01 14.64
CA GLY A 293 6.58 11.30 14.08
C GLY A 293 5.32 11.81 14.76
N ASN A 294 4.78 12.92 14.24
CA ASN A 294 3.59 13.57 14.79
C ASN A 294 2.27 12.84 14.46
N THR A 295 2.29 11.95 13.49
CA THR A 295 1.13 11.11 13.12
C THR A 295 1.39 9.66 13.50
N PRO A 296 0.35 8.80 13.55
CA PRO A 296 0.53 7.41 13.93
C PRO A 296 0.97 6.50 12.79
N PHE A 297 1.23 7.04 11.58
CA PHE A 297 1.41 6.26 10.38
C PHE A 297 2.82 6.34 9.81
N LEU A 298 3.27 5.20 9.26
CA LEU A 298 4.51 5.05 8.53
C LEU A 298 4.23 4.63 7.08
N TRP A 299 5.06 5.11 6.17
CA TRP A 299 5.10 4.76 4.76
C TRP A 299 6.45 4.12 4.42
N PRO A 300 6.51 2.97 3.73
CA PRO A 300 7.76 2.41 3.22
C PRO A 300 8.26 3.26 2.03
N MET A 301 9.53 3.67 2.07
CA MET A 301 10.11 4.70 1.18
C MET A 301 10.02 4.37 -0.31
N TYR A 302 10.18 3.09 -0.67
CA TYR A 302 10.14 2.64 -2.07
C TYR A 302 8.86 1.90 -2.42
N GLY A 303 7.82 2.07 -1.60
CA GLY A 303 6.53 1.43 -1.74
C GLY A 303 6.38 0.14 -0.93
N SER A 304 5.15 -0.34 -0.87
CA SER A 304 4.76 -1.49 -0.03
C SER A 304 5.41 -2.80 -0.47
N GLY A 305 5.81 -2.92 -1.74
CA GLY A 305 6.46 -4.10 -2.31
C GLY A 305 7.85 -4.40 -1.74
N GLU A 306 8.50 -3.42 -1.13
CA GLU A 306 9.75 -3.62 -0.39
C GLU A 306 9.62 -4.64 0.75
N LEU A 307 8.48 -4.65 1.43
CA LEU A 307 8.30 -5.48 2.62
C LEU A 307 8.33 -6.99 2.33
N PRO A 308 7.51 -7.52 1.39
CA PRO A 308 7.64 -8.92 1.00
C PRO A 308 9.04 -9.25 0.46
N GLN A 309 9.66 -8.36 -0.33
CA GLN A 309 11.02 -8.57 -0.85
C GLN A 309 12.05 -8.71 0.27
N CYS A 310 11.95 -7.93 1.34
CA CYS A 310 12.81 -8.07 2.51
C CYS A 310 12.72 -9.46 3.15
N PHE A 311 11.51 -10.02 3.27
CA PHE A 311 11.31 -11.38 3.77
C PHE A 311 11.80 -12.43 2.78
N CYS A 312 11.57 -12.25 1.47
CA CYS A 312 12.14 -13.08 0.42
C CYS A 312 13.67 -13.13 0.52
N ARG A 313 14.30 -11.97 0.66
CA ARG A 313 15.76 -11.88 0.86
C ARG A 313 16.21 -12.62 2.12
N LEU A 314 15.47 -12.47 3.22
CA LEU A 314 15.78 -13.17 4.47
C LEU A 314 15.73 -14.69 4.27
N CYS A 315 14.69 -15.19 3.61
CA CYS A 315 14.58 -16.62 3.28
C CYS A 315 15.79 -17.10 2.45
N ALA A 316 16.17 -16.36 1.42
CA ALA A 316 17.34 -16.70 0.58
C ALA A 316 18.66 -16.72 1.39
N VAL A 317 18.85 -15.80 2.32
CA VAL A 317 20.03 -15.76 3.21
C VAL A 317 20.11 -17.03 4.06
N PHE A 318 19.00 -17.62 4.45
CA PHE A 318 18.94 -18.89 5.20
C PHE A 318 18.82 -20.13 4.30
N GLY A 319 19.15 -20.01 3.01
CA GLY A 319 19.25 -21.14 2.07
C GLY A 319 17.95 -21.54 1.39
N GLY A 320 16.88 -20.76 1.51
CA GLY A 320 15.66 -20.99 0.74
C GLY A 320 15.89 -20.75 -0.77
N VAL A 321 15.29 -21.60 -1.59
CA VAL A 321 15.37 -21.56 -3.05
C VAL A 321 14.19 -20.76 -3.60
N TYR A 322 14.47 -19.77 -4.46
CA TYR A 322 13.49 -18.93 -5.11
C TYR A 322 13.41 -19.21 -6.60
N CYS A 323 12.19 -19.33 -7.13
CA CYS A 323 11.93 -19.46 -8.56
C CYS A 323 10.78 -18.54 -8.96
N LEU A 324 11.10 -17.42 -9.60
CA LEU A 324 10.14 -16.57 -10.30
C LEU A 324 9.89 -17.10 -11.71
N LYS A 325 8.78 -16.70 -12.34
CA LYS A 325 8.34 -17.22 -13.66
C LYS A 325 8.21 -18.74 -13.68
N ARG A 326 7.98 -19.36 -12.54
CA ARG A 326 7.82 -20.80 -12.43
C ARG A 326 6.36 -21.14 -12.19
N GLN A 327 5.76 -21.80 -13.20
CA GLN A 327 4.36 -22.20 -13.17
C GLN A 327 4.11 -23.20 -12.03
N PHE A 328 3.06 -22.97 -11.26
CA PHE A 328 2.49 -23.93 -10.34
C PHE A 328 1.27 -24.59 -11.01
N ASP A 329 1.40 -25.83 -11.41
CA ASP A 329 0.36 -26.53 -12.19
C ASP A 329 -0.71 -27.17 -11.29
N GLY A 330 -0.34 -27.51 -10.05
CA GLY A 330 -1.26 -28.10 -9.08
C GLY A 330 -0.60 -28.98 -8.05
N VAL A 331 -1.41 -29.74 -7.35
CA VAL A 331 -0.99 -30.62 -6.27
C VAL A 331 -1.43 -32.06 -6.50
N VAL A 332 -0.65 -33.02 -6.05
CA VAL A 332 -1.03 -34.42 -5.96
C VAL A 332 -1.33 -34.75 -4.52
N VAL A 333 -2.55 -35.17 -4.27
CA VAL A 333 -3.04 -35.56 -2.93
C VAL A 333 -3.30 -37.07 -2.89
N GLU A 334 -3.04 -37.66 -1.72
CA GLU A 334 -3.44 -39.01 -1.40
C GLU A 334 -4.23 -38.99 -0.09
N GLY A 335 -5.50 -39.31 -0.14
CA GLY A 335 -6.43 -39.06 0.95
C GLY A 335 -6.47 -37.57 1.29
N ASP A 336 -6.22 -37.23 2.57
CA ASP A 336 -6.23 -35.83 3.06
C ASP A 336 -4.83 -35.19 3.09
N ARG A 337 -3.83 -35.81 2.46
CA ARG A 337 -2.45 -35.31 2.47
C ARG A 337 -2.00 -34.86 1.09
N CYS A 338 -1.42 -33.67 1.02
CA CYS A 338 -0.67 -33.22 -0.12
C CYS A 338 0.72 -33.88 -0.09
N LYS A 339 1.03 -34.69 -1.12
CA LYS A 339 2.32 -35.39 -1.23
C LYS A 339 3.31 -34.68 -2.14
N TYR A 340 2.79 -34.10 -3.22
CA TYR A 340 3.64 -33.50 -4.25
C TYR A 340 3.01 -32.23 -4.78
N ILE A 341 3.87 -31.30 -5.16
CA ILE A 341 3.48 -30.25 -6.11
C ILE A 341 3.91 -30.65 -7.52
N VAL A 342 3.24 -30.07 -8.49
CA VAL A 342 3.58 -30.16 -9.89
C VAL A 342 3.93 -28.77 -10.40
N THR A 343 5.10 -28.64 -10.99
CA THR A 343 5.59 -27.39 -11.55
C THR A 343 6.34 -27.69 -12.86
N GLY A 344 5.82 -27.18 -13.98
CA GLY A 344 6.30 -27.60 -15.28
C GLY A 344 6.15 -29.10 -15.49
N LYS A 345 7.24 -29.81 -15.73
CA LYS A 345 7.24 -31.28 -15.90
C LYS A 345 7.68 -32.04 -14.65
N GLN A 346 7.97 -31.35 -13.56
CA GLN A 346 8.50 -31.95 -12.34
C GLN A 346 7.42 -32.20 -11.29
N LYS A 347 7.50 -33.35 -10.63
CA LYS A 347 6.73 -33.73 -9.45
C LYS A 347 7.68 -33.65 -8.26
N LEU A 348 7.46 -32.72 -7.32
CA LEU A 348 8.34 -32.45 -6.18
C LEU A 348 7.65 -32.87 -4.89
N ALA A 349 8.33 -33.68 -4.08
CA ALA A 349 7.85 -34.11 -2.78
C ALA A 349 7.96 -32.99 -1.73
N LEU A 350 7.03 -32.98 -0.78
CA LEU A 350 7.00 -31.98 0.29
C LEU A 350 6.37 -32.51 1.57
N GLU A 351 6.75 -31.93 2.71
CA GLU A 351 6.08 -32.19 3.99
C GLU A 351 4.94 -31.19 4.24
N HIS A 352 5.16 -29.91 3.89
CA HIS A 352 4.20 -28.82 4.10
C HIS A 352 4.07 -27.94 2.85
N LEU A 353 2.83 -27.57 2.53
CA LEU A 353 2.49 -26.68 1.44
C LEU A 353 1.82 -25.42 1.98
N VAL A 354 2.32 -24.25 1.55
CA VAL A 354 1.70 -22.95 1.77
C VAL A 354 1.39 -22.34 0.40
N VAL A 355 0.14 -22.02 0.15
CA VAL A 355 -0.31 -21.51 -1.15
C VAL A 355 -1.07 -20.22 -0.95
N GLY A 356 -0.70 -19.18 -1.69
CA GLY A 356 -1.50 -17.97 -1.78
C GLY A 356 -2.87 -18.27 -2.38
N GLN A 357 -3.89 -17.63 -1.85
CA GLN A 357 -5.29 -17.93 -2.21
C GLN A 357 -5.56 -17.91 -3.73
N GLY A 358 -4.90 -17.02 -4.48
CA GLY A 358 -5.04 -16.93 -5.94
C GLY A 358 -4.49 -18.12 -6.74
N HIS A 359 -3.75 -19.02 -6.09
CA HIS A 359 -3.15 -20.21 -6.71
C HIS A 359 -3.83 -21.51 -6.28
N LEU A 360 -4.79 -21.45 -5.34
CA LEU A 360 -5.47 -22.63 -4.85
C LEU A 360 -6.31 -23.29 -5.95
N PRO A 361 -6.37 -24.64 -5.98
CA PRO A 361 -7.34 -25.35 -6.80
C PRO A 361 -8.77 -24.87 -6.50
N PRO A 362 -9.62 -24.67 -7.53
CA PRO A 362 -10.99 -24.19 -7.33
C PRO A 362 -11.83 -25.03 -6.37
N GLU A 363 -11.53 -26.34 -6.28
CA GLU A 363 -12.24 -27.28 -5.40
C GLU A 363 -11.97 -27.04 -3.91
N ILE A 364 -10.88 -26.32 -3.58
CA ILE A 364 -10.45 -26.04 -2.21
C ILE A 364 -10.86 -24.64 -1.76
N VAL A 365 -11.16 -23.75 -2.71
CA VAL A 365 -11.53 -22.36 -2.41
C VAL A 365 -12.96 -22.30 -1.89
N ASP A 366 -13.13 -21.95 -0.62
CA ASP A 366 -14.45 -21.59 -0.10
C ASP A 366 -14.83 -20.20 -0.63
N SER A 367 -15.92 -20.13 -1.40
CA SER A 367 -16.43 -18.90 -2.03
C SER A 367 -17.17 -17.97 -1.05
N ALA A 368 -16.66 -17.84 0.18
CA ALA A 368 -17.17 -16.92 1.15
C ALA A 368 -16.94 -15.46 0.71
N GLY A 369 -17.98 -14.81 0.28
CA GLY A 369 -18.18 -13.37 0.07
C GLY A 369 -17.01 -12.60 -0.57
N GLU A 370 -17.05 -12.38 -1.87
CA GLU A 370 -16.09 -11.53 -2.58
C GLU A 370 -16.20 -10.07 -2.12
N MET A 371 -15.19 -9.57 -1.44
CA MET A 371 -15.05 -8.14 -1.17
C MET A 371 -14.34 -7.48 -2.34
N LYS A 372 -14.99 -6.51 -3.01
CA LYS A 372 -14.43 -5.76 -4.13
C LYS A 372 -13.94 -4.39 -3.67
N ILE A 373 -12.79 -3.98 -4.17
CA ILE A 373 -12.18 -2.68 -3.90
C ILE A 373 -11.89 -1.99 -5.22
N SER A 374 -12.31 -0.73 -5.37
CA SER A 374 -11.91 0.13 -6.48
C SER A 374 -10.63 0.87 -6.14
N ARG A 375 -9.71 0.94 -7.08
CA ARG A 375 -8.42 1.61 -6.92
C ARG A 375 -8.20 2.64 -8.01
N GLY A 376 -7.90 3.90 -7.63
CA GLY A 376 -7.39 4.94 -8.52
C GLY A 376 -5.93 5.26 -8.25
N ILE A 377 -5.14 5.50 -9.29
CA ILE A 377 -3.76 6.01 -9.20
C ILE A 377 -3.71 7.28 -10.06
N PHE A 378 -3.41 8.41 -9.42
CA PHE A 378 -3.35 9.70 -10.10
C PHE A 378 -1.94 10.27 -9.96
N ILE A 379 -1.35 10.71 -11.06
CA ILE A 379 -0.07 11.41 -11.08
C ILE A 379 -0.37 12.84 -11.50
N THR A 380 -0.05 13.81 -10.64
CA THR A 380 -0.38 15.22 -10.82
C THR A 380 0.83 16.11 -10.54
N ASP A 381 0.81 17.34 -11.04
CA ASP A 381 1.81 18.37 -10.77
C ASP A 381 1.44 19.28 -9.58
N ARG A 382 0.35 18.96 -8.89
CA ARG A 382 -0.15 19.76 -7.77
C ARG A 382 -0.55 18.88 -6.60
N SER A 383 -0.24 19.36 -5.39
CA SER A 383 -0.72 18.76 -4.13
C SER A 383 -2.21 19.05 -3.94
N ILE A 384 -2.92 18.11 -3.32
CA ILE A 384 -4.35 18.29 -2.93
C ILE A 384 -4.54 19.43 -1.91
N MET A 385 -3.51 19.72 -1.12
CA MET A 385 -3.51 20.83 -0.16
C MET A 385 -2.23 21.62 -0.33
N GLN A 386 -2.36 22.90 -0.68
CA GLN A 386 -1.22 23.81 -0.83
C GLN A 386 -0.45 23.95 0.49
N GLY A 387 0.86 24.10 0.40
CA GLY A 387 1.76 24.28 1.53
C GLY A 387 3.17 24.60 1.06
N GLU A 388 3.96 25.20 1.93
CA GLU A 388 5.37 25.56 1.65
C GLU A 388 6.31 24.36 1.59
N LYS A 389 5.89 23.25 2.18
CA LYS A 389 6.69 22.01 2.27
C LYS A 389 5.93 20.86 1.63
N GLU A 390 6.70 19.95 1.03
CA GLU A 390 6.18 18.67 0.61
C GLU A 390 5.61 17.90 1.82
N ASN A 391 4.40 17.40 1.65
CA ASN A 391 3.73 16.62 2.68
C ASN A 391 3.38 15.23 2.16
N LEU A 392 3.58 14.25 3.03
CA LEU A 392 3.02 12.93 2.91
C LEU A 392 1.67 12.97 3.62
N THR A 393 0.58 12.92 2.85
CA THR A 393 -0.77 13.15 3.38
C THR A 393 -1.61 11.89 3.32
N LEU A 394 -2.25 11.57 4.43
CA LEU A 394 -3.39 10.65 4.47
C LEU A 394 -4.66 11.47 4.53
N LEU A 395 -5.53 11.31 3.54
CA LEU A 395 -6.88 11.87 3.53
C LEU A 395 -7.90 10.74 3.66
N TYR A 396 -8.74 10.83 4.66
CA TYR A 396 -9.95 10.02 4.77
C TYR A 396 -11.15 10.87 4.35
N TYR A 397 -11.72 10.51 3.20
CA TYR A 397 -12.90 11.15 2.65
C TYR A 397 -14.13 10.40 3.10
N PRO A 398 -15.00 11.01 3.90
CA PRO A 398 -16.18 10.35 4.45
C PRO A 398 -17.18 9.97 3.36
N PRO A 399 -18.03 8.95 3.59
CA PRO A 399 -19.10 8.64 2.66
C PRO A 399 -20.09 9.80 2.57
N GLU A 400 -20.58 10.12 1.38
CA GLU A 400 -21.58 11.17 1.13
C GLU A 400 -23.02 10.69 1.35
N GLY A 401 -23.21 9.39 1.51
CA GLY A 401 -24.52 8.77 1.72
C GLY A 401 -24.43 7.42 2.43
N PRO A 402 -25.57 6.88 2.89
CA PRO A 402 -25.62 5.67 3.73
C PRO A 402 -25.14 4.40 3.04
N ASP A 403 -25.17 4.37 1.70
CA ASP A 403 -24.78 3.21 0.89
C ASP A 403 -23.42 3.38 0.23
N GLN A 404 -22.70 4.46 0.53
CA GLN A 404 -21.37 4.73 0.02
C GLN A 404 -20.31 4.32 1.02
N GLU A 405 -19.19 3.81 0.52
CA GLU A 405 -18.01 3.53 1.33
C GLU A 405 -17.06 4.74 1.35
N PRO A 406 -16.30 4.91 2.44
CA PRO A 406 -15.33 6.00 2.52
C PRO A 406 -14.20 5.79 1.52
N VAL A 407 -13.60 6.90 1.08
CA VAL A 407 -12.42 6.86 0.21
C VAL A 407 -11.18 7.21 1.02
N THR A 408 -10.18 6.34 0.97
CA THR A 408 -8.86 6.61 1.54
C THR A 408 -7.93 7.06 0.42
N LEU A 409 -7.32 8.23 0.55
CA LEU A 409 -6.38 8.77 -0.40
C LEU A 409 -5.04 9.00 0.30
N ILE A 410 -3.96 8.55 -0.35
CA ILE A 410 -2.58 8.73 0.12
C ILE A 410 -1.85 9.59 -0.90
N GLU A 411 -1.46 10.80 -0.51
CA GLU A 411 -0.64 11.67 -1.33
C GLU A 411 0.83 11.46 -1.00
N LEU A 412 1.60 11.16 -2.02
CA LEU A 412 3.03 10.85 -1.96
C LEU A 412 3.78 11.80 -2.90
N GLY A 413 4.89 12.32 -2.43
CA GLY A 413 5.76 13.17 -3.24
C GLY A 413 7.15 12.56 -3.47
N PRO A 414 8.06 13.32 -4.09
CA PRO A 414 9.42 12.89 -4.40
C PRO A 414 10.21 12.44 -3.18
N SER A 415 9.93 13.00 -2.01
CA SER A 415 10.61 12.66 -0.76
C SER A 415 10.33 11.24 -0.27
N THR A 416 9.35 10.56 -0.84
CA THR A 416 9.05 9.14 -0.60
C THR A 416 9.54 8.22 -1.73
N ASN A 417 10.24 8.78 -2.71
CA ASN A 417 10.64 8.12 -3.95
C ASN A 417 9.45 7.57 -4.79
N ALA A 418 8.22 8.03 -4.52
CA ALA A 418 7.04 7.56 -5.24
C ALA A 418 6.95 8.14 -6.66
N CYS A 419 7.49 9.34 -6.88
CA CYS A 419 7.47 10.04 -8.17
C CYS A 419 8.64 11.02 -8.29
N PRO A 420 8.96 11.51 -9.51
CA PRO A 420 9.97 12.54 -9.74
C PRO A 420 9.64 13.88 -9.09
N GLN A 421 10.67 14.74 -8.93
CA GLN A 421 10.51 16.10 -8.45
C GLN A 421 9.53 16.89 -9.31
N GLY A 422 8.61 17.62 -8.68
CA GLY A 422 7.55 18.40 -9.33
C GLY A 422 6.29 17.60 -9.69
N LEU A 423 6.19 16.35 -9.21
CA LEU A 423 4.98 15.54 -9.30
C LEU A 423 4.55 15.07 -7.91
N CYS A 424 3.25 14.77 -7.80
CA CYS A 424 2.64 14.05 -6.69
C CYS A 424 1.90 12.83 -7.22
N LYS A 425 1.92 11.73 -6.46
CA LYS A 425 1.13 10.52 -6.70
C LYS A 425 0.02 10.44 -5.63
N LEU A 426 -1.19 10.22 -6.07
CA LEU A 426 -2.36 10.01 -5.22
C LEU A 426 -2.83 8.57 -5.33
#